data_547a39d4a9e7ba57a7e161ee1722caea
#
_entry.id   547a39d4a9e7ba57a7e161ee1722caea
#
_cell.length_a   1.000
_cell.length_b   1.000
_cell.length_c   1.000
_cell.angle_alpha   90.00
_cell.angle_beta   90.00
_cell.angle_gamma   90.00
#
_symmetry.space_group_name_H-M   'P 1'
#
loop_
_entity.id
_entity.type
_entity.pdbx_description
1 polymer ?
#
loop_
_entity_poly.entity_id
_entity_poly.type
_entity_poly.pdbx_seq_one_letter_code
_entity_poly.pdbx_strand_id
1 'polypeptide(L)'
;MHPLETFLSALRQIHDTGGGVAETSYYGALEHLLNQAGDRLEPKVRAVPQLRDTGAGNPDFGLFTAGQFEGEMEGEPLPGQKPERGAMEVKGWSDEVLAVAASEQVIRYAEHYGVVLVSNYRDFVVVGRDTAGRIAPLERLQLAAGEAEFLDLLRQPRVAAARMGDRLLDFLARALSHNAPLTDPQNLAWLLASHAREARARVDNASDLPGLALLREGLERALGLTFEADSGERFFRATLVQTLFYGVFSAWVLWARQGGTGAFDWRAAAWNLHVPMIASLFEQIATPKRLQPSHLDEVLDWAGRALNRVVRDEFFKRFEEEYAVQYFYEPFLKAYDPVLRKQLGVWYTPPEIVRYQVARVDAVLREELGLTDGLADPSVLVLDPCCGTGAYLVEVLRRIRQTLHDKGGAALTSAQLKRAALTRVFGFEILPAPFVVAHLQLGLLLRHFGVPLREDRERAGIYLTNALTNWEPLAQAGRQMAIPFPEFQEERDRADEIKQR
;
A
#
# COMPACT_ATOMS: atom_id res chain seq x y z
N MET A 1 -10.84 -10.99 24.51
CA MET A 1 -10.79 -12.19 23.65
C MET A 1 -10.76 -11.72 22.20
N HIS A 2 -9.94 -12.33 21.35
CA HIS A 2 -9.88 -11.95 19.91
C HIS A 2 -11.19 -12.34 19.19
N PRO A 3 -11.74 -11.52 18.23
CA PRO A 3 -12.99 -11.84 17.54
C PRO A 3 -13.03 -13.24 16.90
N LEU A 4 -11.93 -13.68 16.25
CA LEU A 4 -11.84 -15.04 15.71
C LEU A 4 -11.89 -16.11 16.81
N GLU A 5 -11.25 -15.90 17.98
CA GLU A 5 -11.31 -16.84 19.10
C GLU A 5 -12.75 -16.98 19.61
N THR A 6 -13.47 -15.85 19.76
CA THR A 6 -14.89 -15.83 20.14
C THR A 6 -15.75 -16.57 19.13
N PHE A 7 -15.54 -16.29 17.84
CA PHE A 7 -16.27 -16.92 16.73
C PHE A 7 -16.09 -18.44 16.71
N LEU A 8 -14.84 -18.93 16.68
CA LEU A 8 -14.55 -20.37 16.66
C LEU A 8 -15.05 -21.08 17.93
N SER A 9 -14.96 -20.43 19.08
CA SER A 9 -15.48 -20.99 20.35
C SER A 9 -17.00 -21.13 20.32
N ALA A 10 -17.72 -20.14 19.76
CA ALA A 10 -19.17 -20.20 19.61
C ALA A 10 -19.59 -21.30 18.62
N LEU A 11 -18.91 -21.42 17.48
CA LEU A 11 -19.15 -22.49 16.50
C LEU A 11 -18.94 -23.87 17.15
N ARG A 12 -17.85 -24.04 17.91
CA ARG A 12 -17.58 -25.28 18.65
C ARG A 12 -18.69 -25.63 19.63
N GLN A 13 -19.13 -24.67 20.44
CA GLN A 13 -20.20 -24.91 21.43
C GLN A 13 -21.47 -25.43 20.75
N ILE A 14 -21.89 -24.81 19.64
CA ILE A 14 -23.08 -25.24 18.87
C ILE A 14 -22.87 -26.63 18.27
N HIS A 15 -21.69 -26.87 17.67
CA HIS A 15 -21.34 -28.16 17.08
C HIS A 15 -21.38 -29.30 18.09
N ASP A 16 -20.82 -29.09 19.29
CA ASP A 16 -20.73 -30.10 20.35
C ASP A 16 -22.11 -30.49 20.94
N THR A 17 -23.17 -29.65 20.72
CA THR A 17 -24.55 -30.02 21.11
C THR A 17 -25.16 -31.12 20.25
N GLY A 18 -24.64 -31.33 19.05
CA GLY A 18 -25.14 -32.29 18.05
C GLY A 18 -26.57 -32.00 17.54
N GLY A 19 -27.21 -30.91 17.97
CA GLY A 19 -28.58 -30.53 17.61
C GLY A 19 -28.68 -29.36 16.62
N GLY A 20 -27.54 -28.82 16.14
CA GLY A 20 -27.51 -27.67 15.23
C GLY A 20 -27.85 -28.04 13.79
N VAL A 21 -28.69 -27.21 13.15
CA VAL A 21 -28.85 -27.23 11.68
C VAL A 21 -27.59 -26.63 11.07
N ALA A 22 -27.01 -27.30 10.08
CA ALA A 22 -25.66 -26.99 9.54
C ALA A 22 -25.45 -25.56 9.02
N GLU A 23 -26.49 -24.83 8.69
CA GLU A 23 -26.44 -23.50 8.11
C GLU A 23 -26.89 -22.41 9.11
N THR A 24 -28.11 -22.48 9.59
CA THR A 24 -28.75 -21.38 10.34
C THR A 24 -28.39 -21.30 11.83
N SER A 25 -27.99 -22.42 12.45
CA SER A 25 -27.64 -22.44 13.87
C SER A 25 -26.42 -21.60 14.22
N TYR A 26 -25.57 -21.30 13.25
CA TYR A 26 -24.32 -20.56 13.42
C TYR A 26 -24.42 -19.07 13.04
N TYR A 27 -25.58 -18.59 12.57
CA TYR A 27 -25.78 -17.20 12.14
C TYR A 27 -25.44 -16.19 13.24
N GLY A 28 -25.85 -16.43 14.48
CA GLY A 28 -25.54 -15.51 15.58
C GLY A 28 -24.04 -15.33 15.86
N ALA A 29 -23.25 -16.42 15.71
CA ALA A 29 -21.79 -16.32 15.84
C ALA A 29 -21.16 -15.54 14.68
N LEU A 30 -21.66 -15.72 13.47
CA LEU A 30 -21.21 -15.03 12.29
C LEU A 30 -21.61 -13.54 12.32
N GLU A 31 -22.85 -13.24 12.69
CA GLU A 31 -23.34 -11.86 12.90
C GLU A 31 -22.46 -11.11 13.89
N HIS A 32 -22.15 -11.74 15.02
CA HIS A 32 -21.28 -11.12 16.04
C HIS A 32 -19.88 -10.83 15.48
N LEU A 33 -19.28 -11.75 14.74
CA LEU A 33 -17.98 -11.56 14.08
C LEU A 33 -18.02 -10.38 13.09
N LEU A 34 -19.04 -10.35 12.22
CA LEU A 34 -19.21 -9.29 11.22
C LEU A 34 -19.41 -7.93 11.88
N ASN A 35 -20.22 -7.86 12.93
CA ASN A 35 -20.49 -6.63 13.67
C ASN A 35 -19.24 -6.14 14.40
N GLN A 36 -18.41 -7.02 14.99
CA GLN A 36 -17.13 -6.64 15.57
C GLN A 36 -16.13 -6.11 14.52
N ALA A 37 -16.16 -6.63 13.31
CA ALA A 37 -15.37 -6.09 12.20
C ALA A 37 -15.94 -4.75 11.71
N GLY A 38 -17.26 -4.63 11.61
CA GLY A 38 -17.97 -3.44 11.15
C GLY A 38 -17.88 -2.26 12.13
N ASP A 39 -17.75 -2.51 13.43
CA ASP A 39 -17.56 -1.47 14.46
C ASP A 39 -16.23 -0.70 14.31
N ARG A 40 -15.26 -1.27 13.59
CA ARG A 40 -13.95 -0.66 13.31
C ARG A 40 -13.96 0.25 12.11
N LEU A 41 -15.06 0.32 11.36
CA LEU A 41 -15.20 1.08 10.13
C LEU A 41 -15.87 2.44 10.38
N GLU A 42 -15.58 3.38 9.50
CA GLU A 42 -16.27 4.68 9.43
C GLU A 42 -16.81 4.91 8.01
N PRO A 43 -18.15 5.01 7.85
CA PRO A 43 -19.17 4.74 8.87
C PRO A 43 -19.19 3.27 9.31
N LYS A 44 -19.62 3.01 10.56
CA LYS A 44 -19.80 1.65 11.07
C LYS A 44 -20.73 0.85 10.18
N VAL A 45 -20.51 -0.47 10.13
CA VAL A 45 -21.31 -1.41 9.34
C VAL A 45 -21.92 -2.47 10.25
N ARG A 46 -23.21 -2.74 10.06
CA ARG A 46 -23.96 -3.75 10.77
C ARG A 46 -24.46 -4.82 9.81
N ALA A 47 -24.23 -6.09 10.14
CA ALA A 47 -24.83 -7.23 9.47
C ALA A 47 -26.21 -7.49 10.11
N VAL A 48 -27.24 -7.52 9.29
CA VAL A 48 -28.63 -7.81 9.71
C VAL A 48 -29.05 -9.11 9.08
N PRO A 49 -29.40 -10.14 9.88
CA PRO A 49 -29.78 -11.46 9.35
C PRO A 49 -31.15 -11.45 8.68
N GLN A 50 -31.38 -12.42 7.78
CA GLN A 50 -32.64 -12.67 7.09
C GLN A 50 -33.18 -11.44 6.37
N LEU A 51 -32.39 -10.90 5.42
CA LEU A 51 -32.78 -9.75 4.63
C LEU A 51 -34.06 -10.05 3.83
N ARG A 52 -35.08 -9.18 4.03
CA ARG A 52 -36.33 -9.28 3.25
C ARG A 52 -36.05 -9.00 1.78
N ASP A 53 -36.80 -9.65 0.88
CA ASP A 53 -36.68 -9.47 -0.57
C ASP A 53 -36.89 -8.00 -0.94
N THR A 54 -35.85 -7.44 -1.55
CA THR A 54 -35.85 -6.08 -2.12
C THR A 54 -35.80 -6.10 -3.65
N GLY A 55 -36.18 -7.24 -4.27
CA GLY A 55 -36.24 -7.42 -5.73
C GLY A 55 -35.19 -8.40 -6.29
N ALA A 56 -34.37 -9.03 -5.44
CA ALA A 56 -33.39 -10.03 -5.89
C ALA A 56 -33.51 -11.38 -5.19
N GLY A 57 -34.41 -11.50 -4.19
CA GLY A 57 -34.57 -12.64 -3.30
C GLY A 57 -34.13 -12.31 -1.87
N ASN A 58 -33.96 -13.33 -1.03
CA ASN A 58 -33.67 -13.19 0.40
C ASN A 58 -32.23 -13.66 0.71
N PRO A 59 -31.23 -12.77 0.68
CA PRO A 59 -29.90 -13.09 1.19
C PRO A 59 -29.91 -13.37 2.70
N ASP A 60 -28.98 -14.17 3.16
CA ASP A 60 -28.90 -14.52 4.59
C ASP A 60 -28.61 -13.31 5.47
N PHE A 61 -27.84 -12.33 4.98
CA PHE A 61 -27.60 -11.06 5.67
C PHE A 61 -27.59 -9.87 4.70
N GLY A 62 -28.05 -8.71 5.19
CA GLY A 62 -27.80 -7.40 4.62
C GLY A 62 -26.71 -6.66 5.40
N LEU A 63 -25.85 -5.92 4.69
CA LEU A 63 -24.74 -5.15 5.26
C LEU A 63 -25.07 -3.65 5.18
N PHE A 64 -25.46 -3.07 6.30
CA PHE A 64 -25.98 -1.72 6.40
C PHE A 64 -24.98 -0.78 7.07
N THR A 65 -24.93 0.48 6.63
CA THR A 65 -24.17 1.55 7.31
C THR A 65 -24.98 2.15 8.47
N ALA A 66 -24.28 2.82 9.41
CA ALA A 66 -24.90 3.50 10.53
C ALA A 66 -25.98 4.51 10.11
N GLY A 67 -25.80 5.20 8.97
CA GLY A 67 -26.79 6.15 8.44
C GLY A 67 -28.09 5.52 7.97
N GLN A 68 -28.17 4.19 7.92
CA GLN A 68 -29.38 3.46 7.51
C GLN A 68 -30.25 3.02 8.70
N PHE A 69 -29.96 3.50 9.92
CA PHE A 69 -30.72 3.22 11.14
C PHE A 69 -31.27 4.51 11.75
N GLU A 70 -32.37 4.42 12.52
CA GLU A 70 -32.83 5.52 13.38
C GLU A 70 -32.04 5.53 14.70
N GLY A 71 -31.16 6.52 14.88
CA GLY A 71 -30.37 6.67 16.11
C GLY A 71 -29.15 5.75 16.23
N GLU A 72 -28.92 5.23 17.42
CA GLU A 72 -27.87 4.23 17.64
C GLU A 72 -28.24 2.93 16.91
N MET A 73 -27.27 2.26 16.29
CA MET A 73 -27.45 1.06 15.44
C MET A 73 -28.05 -0.15 16.18
N GLU A 74 -28.96 0.09 17.13
CA GLU A 74 -29.71 -0.88 17.90
C GLU A 74 -31.15 -0.93 17.33
N GLY A 75 -31.43 -1.91 16.47
CA GLY A 75 -32.75 -2.06 15.89
C GLY A 75 -32.74 -2.53 14.44
N GLU A 76 -33.91 -2.43 13.80
CA GLU A 76 -34.05 -2.72 12.38
C GLU A 76 -33.60 -1.52 11.52
N PRO A 77 -33.02 -1.77 10.34
CA PRO A 77 -32.75 -0.69 9.38
C PRO A 77 -34.02 0.05 8.99
N LEU A 78 -33.88 1.29 8.58
CA LEU A 78 -34.98 2.12 8.06
C LEU A 78 -35.75 1.38 6.95
N PRO A 79 -37.10 1.38 6.99
CA PRO A 79 -37.90 0.62 6.05
C PRO A 79 -37.60 0.95 4.58
N GLY A 80 -37.53 -0.09 3.73
CA GLY A 80 -37.35 0.05 2.29
C GLY A 80 -35.94 0.39 1.85
N GLN A 81 -34.98 0.46 2.74
CA GLN A 81 -33.58 0.71 2.39
C GLN A 81 -32.88 -0.56 1.90
N LYS A 82 -32.10 -0.39 0.85
CA LYS A 82 -31.20 -1.40 0.35
C LYS A 82 -29.87 -1.30 1.09
N PRO A 83 -29.28 -2.43 1.54
CA PRO A 83 -28.01 -2.39 2.25
C PRO A 83 -26.88 -1.78 1.38
N GLU A 84 -26.28 -0.69 1.84
CA GLU A 84 -25.27 0.06 1.09
C GLU A 84 -23.95 -0.69 0.94
N ARG A 85 -23.65 -1.61 1.86
CA ARG A 85 -22.41 -2.37 1.87
C ARG A 85 -22.54 -3.76 1.24
N GLY A 86 -23.72 -4.08 0.69
CA GLY A 86 -23.97 -5.33 -0.02
C GLY A 86 -24.73 -6.35 0.80
N ALA A 87 -24.68 -7.61 0.37
CA ALA A 87 -25.37 -8.71 1.01
C ALA A 87 -24.39 -9.86 1.34
N MET A 88 -24.87 -10.86 2.08
CA MET A 88 -24.09 -12.05 2.34
C MET A 88 -24.95 -13.31 2.14
N GLU A 89 -24.33 -14.34 1.54
CA GLU A 89 -24.86 -15.69 1.40
C GLU A 89 -24.01 -16.67 2.19
N VAL A 90 -24.63 -17.55 2.95
CA VAL A 90 -23.96 -18.51 3.84
C VAL A 90 -24.38 -19.92 3.49
N LYS A 91 -23.44 -20.86 3.54
CA LYS A 91 -23.67 -22.29 3.41
C LYS A 91 -22.97 -23.07 4.51
N GLY A 92 -23.27 -24.36 4.62
CA GLY A 92 -22.58 -25.23 5.58
C GLY A 92 -21.09 -25.37 5.26
N TRP A 93 -20.27 -25.66 6.27
CA TRP A 93 -18.80 -25.75 6.08
C TRP A 93 -18.33 -26.93 5.21
N SER A 94 -19.21 -27.90 4.88
CA SER A 94 -18.94 -28.95 3.89
C SER A 94 -19.12 -28.50 2.45
N ASP A 95 -19.83 -27.36 2.20
CA ASP A 95 -20.11 -26.87 0.88
C ASP A 95 -18.87 -26.22 0.23
N GLU A 96 -18.79 -26.33 -1.09
CA GLU A 96 -17.70 -25.69 -1.85
C GLU A 96 -18.04 -24.23 -2.15
N VAL A 97 -17.43 -23.31 -1.38
CA VAL A 97 -17.71 -21.87 -1.41
C VAL A 97 -17.58 -21.25 -2.80
N LEU A 98 -16.62 -21.69 -3.63
CA LEU A 98 -16.43 -21.16 -5.00
C LEU A 98 -17.58 -21.58 -5.94
N ALA A 99 -18.16 -22.77 -5.75
CA ALA A 99 -19.33 -23.19 -6.52
C ALA A 99 -20.55 -22.34 -6.13
N VAL A 100 -20.72 -22.04 -4.83
CA VAL A 100 -21.76 -21.13 -4.35
C VAL A 100 -21.56 -19.73 -4.91
N ALA A 101 -20.33 -19.21 -4.88
CA ALA A 101 -19.97 -17.89 -5.41
C ALA A 101 -20.24 -17.73 -6.91
N ALA A 102 -20.21 -18.84 -7.68
CA ALA A 102 -20.51 -18.86 -9.10
C ALA A 102 -21.99 -19.17 -9.42
N SER A 103 -22.84 -19.34 -8.42
CA SER A 103 -24.26 -19.68 -8.62
C SER A 103 -25.04 -18.49 -9.20
N GLU A 104 -26.12 -18.79 -9.94
CA GLU A 104 -27.05 -17.79 -10.49
C GLU A 104 -27.65 -16.91 -9.38
N GLN A 105 -27.89 -17.46 -8.20
CA GLN A 105 -28.40 -16.76 -7.04
C GLN A 105 -27.43 -15.67 -6.59
N VAL A 106 -26.15 -16.01 -6.39
CA VAL A 106 -25.12 -15.04 -5.95
C VAL A 106 -24.83 -14.00 -7.04
N ILE A 107 -24.84 -14.40 -8.31
CA ILE A 107 -24.70 -13.48 -9.45
C ILE A 107 -25.84 -12.44 -9.41
N ARG A 108 -27.09 -12.87 -9.30
CA ARG A 108 -28.25 -12.00 -9.20
C ARG A 108 -28.17 -11.05 -7.98
N TYR A 109 -27.70 -11.55 -6.84
CA TYR A 109 -27.47 -10.72 -5.66
C TYR A 109 -26.37 -9.68 -5.90
N ALA A 110 -25.25 -10.06 -6.53
CA ALA A 110 -24.17 -9.14 -6.83
C ALA A 110 -24.58 -8.06 -7.85
N GLU A 111 -25.43 -8.40 -8.82
CA GLU A 111 -26.02 -7.41 -9.74
C GLU A 111 -26.90 -6.41 -9.03
N HIS A 112 -27.67 -6.87 -8.03
CA HIS A 112 -28.62 -6.03 -7.31
C HIS A 112 -27.95 -5.23 -6.19
N TYR A 113 -27.11 -5.87 -5.35
CA TYR A 113 -26.49 -5.27 -4.15
C TYR A 113 -25.09 -4.71 -4.39
N GLY A 114 -24.52 -4.94 -5.59
CA GLY A 114 -23.17 -4.49 -5.96
C GLY A 114 -22.06 -5.44 -5.52
N VAL A 115 -22.14 -5.95 -4.29
CA VAL A 115 -21.20 -6.93 -3.74
C VAL A 115 -21.92 -7.96 -2.88
N VAL A 116 -21.42 -9.19 -2.89
CA VAL A 116 -21.89 -10.29 -2.02
C VAL A 116 -20.68 -10.93 -1.33
N LEU A 117 -20.75 -11.02 -0.01
CA LEU A 117 -19.83 -11.85 0.77
C LEU A 117 -20.41 -13.26 0.84
N VAL A 118 -19.70 -14.23 0.29
CA VAL A 118 -20.11 -15.66 0.35
C VAL A 118 -19.26 -16.37 1.37
N SER A 119 -19.87 -17.16 2.27
CA SER A 119 -19.12 -17.92 3.27
C SER A 119 -19.73 -19.29 3.53
N ASN A 120 -18.86 -20.24 3.86
CA ASN A 120 -19.21 -21.51 4.46
C ASN A 120 -18.58 -21.64 5.87
N TYR A 121 -18.41 -20.51 6.61
CA TYR A 121 -17.77 -20.38 7.93
C TYR A 121 -16.24 -20.60 7.94
N ARG A 122 -15.68 -21.44 7.07
CA ARG A 122 -14.23 -21.69 6.94
C ARG A 122 -13.58 -20.90 5.80
N ASP A 123 -14.36 -20.62 4.76
CA ASP A 123 -13.96 -19.83 3.60
C ASP A 123 -14.84 -18.59 3.48
N PHE A 124 -14.24 -17.48 3.03
CA PHE A 124 -14.92 -16.23 2.76
C PHE A 124 -14.52 -15.72 1.37
N VAL A 125 -15.50 -15.39 0.52
CA VAL A 125 -15.28 -14.93 -0.85
C VAL A 125 -16.07 -13.66 -1.10
N VAL A 126 -15.41 -12.59 -1.53
CA VAL A 126 -16.07 -11.39 -2.02
C VAL A 126 -16.40 -11.56 -3.49
N VAL A 127 -17.65 -11.43 -3.87
CA VAL A 127 -18.16 -11.52 -5.25
C VAL A 127 -18.69 -10.15 -5.67
N GLY A 128 -18.26 -9.66 -6.82
CA GLY A 128 -18.67 -8.37 -7.35
C GLY A 128 -18.20 -8.17 -8.79
N ARG A 129 -18.24 -6.93 -9.29
CA ARG A 129 -17.82 -6.64 -10.67
C ARG A 129 -16.28 -6.55 -10.78
N ASP A 130 -15.73 -7.33 -11.70
CA ASP A 130 -14.32 -7.24 -12.09
C ASP A 130 -14.05 -5.99 -12.97
N THR A 131 -12.79 -5.78 -13.35
CA THR A 131 -12.38 -4.66 -14.22
C THR A 131 -12.97 -4.73 -15.64
N ALA A 132 -13.48 -5.90 -16.06
CA ALA A 132 -14.19 -6.10 -17.31
C ALA A 132 -15.72 -5.95 -17.16
N GLY A 133 -16.21 -5.61 -15.96
CA GLY A 133 -17.63 -5.43 -15.65
C GLY A 133 -18.42 -6.73 -15.40
N ARG A 134 -17.75 -7.88 -15.35
CA ARG A 134 -18.37 -9.19 -15.12
C ARG A 134 -18.45 -9.48 -13.64
N ILE A 135 -19.50 -10.15 -13.18
CA ILE A 135 -19.58 -10.67 -11.82
C ILE A 135 -18.63 -11.85 -11.66
N ALA A 136 -17.73 -11.76 -10.70
CA ALA A 136 -16.70 -12.75 -10.43
C ALA A 136 -16.22 -12.71 -8.96
N PRO A 137 -15.60 -13.78 -8.47
CA PRO A 137 -14.83 -13.72 -7.21
C PRO A 137 -13.73 -12.67 -7.31
N LEU A 138 -13.67 -11.75 -6.35
CA LEU A 138 -12.73 -10.63 -6.31
C LEU A 138 -11.59 -10.86 -5.32
N GLU A 139 -11.94 -11.39 -4.14
CA GLU A 139 -11.01 -11.65 -3.05
C GLU A 139 -11.47 -12.87 -2.26
N ARG A 140 -10.53 -13.72 -1.79
CA ARG A 140 -10.82 -14.91 -0.99
C ARG A 140 -9.90 -14.97 0.23
N LEU A 141 -10.47 -15.36 1.37
CA LEU A 141 -9.75 -15.80 2.55
C LEU A 141 -10.21 -17.22 2.93
N GLN A 142 -9.24 -18.10 3.17
CA GLN A 142 -9.45 -19.45 3.61
C GLN A 142 -8.82 -19.66 5.00
N LEU A 143 -9.63 -20.10 5.97
CA LEU A 143 -9.16 -20.43 7.31
C LEU A 143 -8.62 -21.88 7.37
N ALA A 144 -9.25 -22.80 6.61
CA ALA A 144 -8.86 -24.20 6.57
C ALA A 144 -9.07 -24.79 5.16
N ALA A 145 -8.18 -25.67 4.71
CA ALA A 145 -8.24 -26.27 3.39
C ALA A 145 -9.44 -27.25 3.26
N GLY A 146 -9.90 -27.82 4.37
CA GLY A 146 -11.02 -28.76 4.39
C GLY A 146 -11.71 -28.82 5.75
N GLU A 147 -12.78 -29.60 5.82
CA GLU A 147 -13.60 -29.76 7.02
C GLU A 147 -12.79 -30.31 8.21
N ALA A 148 -11.93 -31.31 7.99
CA ALA A 148 -11.13 -31.89 9.08
C ALA A 148 -10.20 -30.85 9.72
N GLU A 149 -9.49 -30.05 8.92
CA GLU A 149 -8.64 -28.97 9.41
C GLU A 149 -9.48 -27.88 10.11
N PHE A 150 -10.66 -27.59 9.59
CA PHE A 150 -11.55 -26.61 10.23
C PHE A 150 -12.00 -27.08 11.63
N LEU A 151 -12.38 -28.36 11.76
CA LEU A 151 -12.71 -28.94 13.08
C LEU A 151 -11.54 -28.91 14.05
N ASP A 152 -10.30 -29.03 13.57
CA ASP A 152 -9.10 -28.86 14.40
C ASP A 152 -8.91 -27.39 14.85
N LEU A 153 -9.24 -26.40 13.99
CA LEU A 153 -9.26 -25.00 14.40
C LEU A 153 -10.29 -24.72 15.49
N LEU A 154 -11.49 -25.36 15.40
CA LEU A 154 -12.52 -25.24 16.44
C LEU A 154 -12.04 -25.77 17.78
N ARG A 155 -11.16 -26.78 17.80
CA ARG A 155 -10.58 -27.35 19.03
C ARG A 155 -9.55 -26.44 19.69
N GLN A 156 -8.88 -25.57 18.88
CA GLN A 156 -7.79 -24.70 19.32
C GLN A 156 -8.03 -23.22 18.93
N PRO A 157 -9.15 -22.60 19.33
CA PRO A 157 -9.56 -21.29 18.84
C PRO A 157 -8.56 -20.19 19.16
N ARG A 158 -7.88 -20.26 20.30
CA ARG A 158 -6.86 -19.29 20.73
C ARG A 158 -5.62 -19.34 19.83
N VAL A 159 -5.16 -20.53 19.46
CA VAL A 159 -4.00 -20.73 18.57
C VAL A 159 -4.36 -20.26 17.16
N ALA A 160 -5.55 -20.60 16.67
CA ALA A 160 -6.07 -20.13 15.39
C ALA A 160 -6.14 -18.59 15.35
N ALA A 161 -6.66 -17.96 16.39
CA ALA A 161 -6.74 -16.51 16.49
C ALA A 161 -5.35 -15.82 16.49
N ALA A 162 -4.39 -16.38 17.22
CA ALA A 162 -3.02 -15.86 17.22
C ALA A 162 -2.34 -15.96 15.84
N ARG A 163 -2.66 -16.97 15.04
CA ARG A 163 -2.09 -17.22 13.72
C ARG A 163 -2.72 -16.40 12.60
N MET A 164 -4.04 -16.27 12.58
CA MET A 164 -4.79 -15.73 11.44
C MET A 164 -5.89 -14.72 11.80
N GLY A 165 -6.02 -14.36 13.08
CA GLY A 165 -7.12 -13.51 13.53
C GLY A 165 -7.09 -12.12 12.90
N ASP A 166 -5.96 -11.44 12.94
CA ASP A 166 -5.83 -10.10 12.36
C ASP A 166 -6.02 -10.13 10.84
N ARG A 167 -5.54 -11.18 10.19
CA ARG A 167 -5.73 -11.38 8.74
C ARG A 167 -7.22 -11.55 8.36
N LEU A 168 -7.99 -12.30 9.16
CA LEU A 168 -9.44 -12.40 8.97
C LEU A 168 -10.14 -11.05 9.16
N LEU A 169 -9.80 -10.31 10.21
CA LEU A 169 -10.41 -9.00 10.46
C LEU A 169 -10.08 -7.98 9.38
N ASP A 170 -8.86 -7.98 8.87
CA ASP A 170 -8.46 -7.16 7.74
C ASP A 170 -9.28 -7.51 6.48
N PHE A 171 -9.44 -8.80 6.19
CA PHE A 171 -10.26 -9.26 5.08
C PHE A 171 -11.72 -8.82 5.24
N LEU A 172 -12.32 -9.06 6.41
CA LEU A 172 -13.71 -8.66 6.66
C LEU A 172 -13.89 -7.14 6.56
N ALA A 173 -12.97 -6.36 7.09
CA ALA A 173 -13.02 -4.91 6.97
C ALA A 173 -12.95 -4.45 5.51
N ARG A 174 -12.11 -5.07 4.67
CA ARG A 174 -12.08 -4.79 3.22
C ARG A 174 -13.39 -5.20 2.53
N ALA A 175 -13.92 -6.38 2.86
CA ALA A 175 -15.17 -6.87 2.29
C ALA A 175 -16.36 -5.94 2.62
N LEU A 176 -16.50 -5.55 3.90
CA LEU A 176 -17.54 -4.65 4.38
C LEU A 176 -17.40 -3.22 3.85
N SER A 177 -16.19 -2.82 3.42
CA SER A 177 -15.92 -1.51 2.81
C SER A 177 -15.94 -1.54 1.28
N HIS A 178 -16.20 -2.70 0.66
CA HIS A 178 -16.00 -2.84 -0.78
C HIS A 178 -16.83 -1.86 -1.62
N ASN A 179 -18.08 -1.61 -1.26
CA ASN A 179 -18.95 -0.64 -1.95
C ASN A 179 -18.74 0.82 -1.49
N ALA A 180 -17.83 1.08 -0.53
CA ALA A 180 -17.56 2.44 -0.10
C ALA A 180 -16.85 3.24 -1.20
N PRO A 181 -17.25 4.51 -1.47
CA PRO A 181 -16.48 5.37 -2.35
C PRO A 181 -15.11 5.67 -1.73
N LEU A 182 -14.04 5.53 -2.52
CA LEU A 182 -12.69 5.85 -2.10
C LEU A 182 -12.34 7.28 -2.51
N THR A 183 -12.57 8.23 -1.63
CA THR A 183 -12.34 9.66 -1.86
C THR A 183 -11.27 10.24 -0.94
N ASP A 184 -10.90 9.51 0.12
CA ASP A 184 -9.97 9.96 1.15
C ASP A 184 -8.63 9.23 1.05
N PRO A 185 -7.49 9.97 1.05
CA PRO A 185 -6.16 9.38 0.96
C PRO A 185 -5.79 8.45 2.15
N GLN A 186 -6.27 8.75 3.36
CA GLN A 186 -5.97 7.93 4.53
C GLN A 186 -6.73 6.59 4.48
N ASN A 187 -7.98 6.61 4.02
CA ASN A 187 -8.77 5.39 3.81
C ASN A 187 -8.12 4.49 2.74
N LEU A 188 -7.64 5.10 1.66
CA LEU A 188 -6.89 4.36 0.63
C LEU A 188 -5.57 3.81 1.18
N ALA A 189 -4.84 4.59 1.98
CA ALA A 189 -3.60 4.15 2.62
C ALA A 189 -3.83 2.94 3.54
N TRP A 190 -4.88 2.98 4.36
CA TRP A 190 -5.26 1.85 5.21
C TRP A 190 -5.62 0.61 4.39
N LEU A 191 -6.40 0.78 3.32
CA LEU A 191 -6.83 -0.32 2.44
C LEU A 191 -5.62 -0.99 1.77
N LEU A 192 -4.71 -0.20 1.21
CA LEU A 192 -3.48 -0.72 0.60
C LEU A 192 -2.54 -1.34 1.64
N ALA A 193 -2.45 -0.79 2.86
CA ALA A 193 -1.69 -1.39 3.95
C ALA A 193 -2.27 -2.75 4.38
N SER A 194 -3.59 -2.89 4.38
CA SER A 194 -4.26 -4.16 4.66
C SER A 194 -3.93 -5.22 3.58
N HIS A 195 -3.92 -4.86 2.31
CA HIS A 195 -3.44 -5.75 1.24
C HIS A 195 -1.94 -6.07 1.39
N ALA A 196 -1.13 -5.09 1.79
CA ALA A 196 0.30 -5.30 2.02
C ALA A 196 0.57 -6.27 3.19
N ARG A 197 -0.24 -6.24 4.27
CA ARG A 197 -0.14 -7.25 5.35
C ARG A 197 -0.47 -8.66 4.84
N GLU A 198 -1.48 -8.79 3.98
CA GLU A 198 -1.79 -10.07 3.31
C GLU A 198 -0.63 -10.53 2.43
N ALA A 199 -0.06 -9.64 1.61
CA ALA A 199 1.13 -9.93 0.80
C ALA A 199 2.30 -10.37 1.68
N ARG A 200 2.54 -9.70 2.81
CA ARG A 200 3.59 -10.03 3.77
C ARG A 200 3.38 -11.43 4.35
N ALA A 201 2.17 -11.76 4.79
CA ALA A 201 1.86 -13.09 5.32
C ALA A 201 2.12 -14.19 4.29
N ARG A 202 1.83 -13.95 3.01
CA ARG A 202 2.12 -14.88 1.92
C ARG A 202 3.62 -15.05 1.67
N VAL A 203 4.37 -13.95 1.67
CA VAL A 203 5.84 -13.97 1.52
C VAL A 203 6.50 -14.69 2.69
N ASP A 204 6.04 -14.46 3.92
CA ASP A 204 6.60 -15.09 5.11
C ASP A 204 6.34 -16.61 5.16
N ASN A 205 5.21 -17.05 4.63
CA ASN A 205 4.86 -18.47 4.54
C ASN A 205 5.49 -19.20 3.33
N ALA A 206 6.03 -18.48 2.36
CA ALA A 206 6.69 -19.08 1.21
C ALA A 206 8.10 -19.54 1.59
N SER A 207 8.32 -20.85 1.54
CA SER A 207 9.58 -21.48 1.94
C SER A 207 10.76 -21.22 0.98
N ASP A 208 10.44 -20.97 -0.31
CA ASP A 208 11.47 -20.70 -1.33
C ASP A 208 10.89 -19.78 -2.43
N LEU A 209 11.53 -18.63 -2.58
CA LEU A 209 11.23 -17.66 -3.64
C LEU A 209 12.52 -17.38 -4.42
N PRO A 210 12.86 -18.20 -5.44
CA PRO A 210 14.15 -18.13 -6.14
C PRO A 210 14.48 -16.74 -6.69
N GLY A 211 13.46 -15.97 -7.07
CA GLY A 211 13.63 -14.57 -7.51
C GLY A 211 14.06 -13.61 -6.40
N LEU A 212 13.71 -13.90 -5.14
CA LEU A 212 14.05 -13.02 -4.02
C LEU A 212 15.51 -13.13 -3.60
N ALA A 213 16.14 -14.29 -3.75
CA ALA A 213 17.55 -14.48 -3.40
C ALA A 213 18.47 -13.59 -4.25
N LEU A 214 18.23 -13.53 -5.56
CA LEU A 214 18.99 -12.65 -6.47
C LEU A 214 18.76 -11.17 -6.16
N LEU A 215 17.52 -10.80 -5.85
CA LEU A 215 17.16 -9.44 -5.50
C LEU A 215 17.81 -9.02 -4.18
N ARG A 216 17.78 -9.90 -3.18
CA ARG A 216 18.47 -9.71 -1.90
C ARG A 216 19.95 -9.46 -2.12
N GLU A 217 20.61 -10.34 -2.87
CA GLU A 217 22.03 -10.22 -3.21
C GLU A 217 22.34 -8.90 -3.93
N GLY A 218 21.48 -8.49 -4.88
CA GLY A 218 21.61 -7.21 -5.58
C GLY A 218 21.53 -6.01 -4.63
N LEU A 219 20.56 -5.99 -3.73
CA LEU A 219 20.40 -4.94 -2.74
C LEU A 219 21.54 -4.94 -1.70
N GLU A 220 21.95 -6.09 -1.19
CA GLU A 220 23.07 -6.20 -0.25
C GLU A 220 24.36 -5.62 -0.84
N ARG A 221 24.64 -5.93 -2.09
CA ARG A 221 25.82 -5.41 -2.79
C ARG A 221 25.72 -3.92 -3.10
N ALA A 222 24.55 -3.46 -3.56
CA ALA A 222 24.34 -2.04 -3.88
C ALA A 222 24.46 -1.14 -2.64
N LEU A 223 23.99 -1.62 -1.48
CA LEU A 223 23.96 -0.88 -0.23
C LEU A 223 25.19 -1.12 0.66
N GLY A 224 26.03 -2.12 0.33
CA GLY A 224 27.12 -2.53 1.19
C GLY A 224 26.65 -3.05 2.56
N LEU A 225 25.50 -3.73 2.59
CA LEU A 225 24.87 -4.32 3.77
C LEU A 225 24.72 -5.82 3.59
N THR A 226 24.57 -6.55 4.70
CA THR A 226 24.15 -7.95 4.70
C THR A 226 22.89 -8.09 5.53
N PHE A 227 21.88 -8.78 4.98
CA PHE A 227 20.65 -9.11 5.70
C PHE A 227 20.85 -10.43 6.47
N GLU A 228 21.74 -10.41 7.48
CA GLU A 228 22.08 -11.61 8.24
C GLU A 228 21.01 -11.95 9.28
N ALA A 229 20.90 -13.26 9.58
CA ALA A 229 20.00 -13.86 10.56
C ALA A 229 18.50 -13.63 10.28
N ASP A 230 17.64 -14.22 11.12
CA ASP A 230 16.18 -14.17 11.02
C ASP A 230 15.60 -12.73 11.04
N SER A 231 16.28 -11.80 11.70
CA SER A 231 15.87 -10.39 11.74
C SER A 231 16.10 -9.68 10.41
N GLY A 232 17.24 -9.95 9.75
CA GLY A 232 17.57 -9.39 8.44
C GLY A 232 16.62 -9.90 7.34
N GLU A 233 16.31 -11.20 7.34
CA GLU A 233 15.36 -11.79 6.39
C GLU A 233 13.95 -11.20 6.56
N ARG A 234 13.47 -11.10 7.80
CA ARG A 234 12.17 -10.47 8.08
C ARG A 234 12.12 -9.00 7.64
N PHE A 235 13.20 -8.27 7.87
CA PHE A 235 13.36 -6.90 7.43
C PHE A 235 13.33 -6.78 5.91
N PHE A 236 14.11 -7.60 5.21
CA PHE A 236 14.16 -7.63 3.75
C PHE A 236 12.76 -7.88 3.16
N ARG A 237 12.05 -8.92 3.64
CA ARG A 237 10.69 -9.26 3.17
C ARG A 237 9.69 -8.14 3.43
N ALA A 238 9.78 -7.48 4.61
CA ALA A 238 8.90 -6.34 4.93
C ALA A 238 9.15 -5.16 4.00
N THR A 239 10.41 -4.80 3.81
CA THR A 239 10.83 -3.69 2.94
C THR A 239 10.46 -3.94 1.49
N LEU A 240 10.58 -5.18 1.03
CA LEU A 240 10.19 -5.58 -0.32
C LEU A 240 8.70 -5.33 -0.58
N VAL A 241 7.84 -5.86 0.30
CA VAL A 241 6.39 -5.69 0.19
C VAL A 241 6.01 -4.20 0.26
N GLN A 242 6.59 -3.46 1.19
CA GLN A 242 6.38 -2.03 1.32
C GLN A 242 6.75 -1.28 0.04
N THR A 243 7.91 -1.62 -0.54
CA THR A 243 8.40 -1.00 -1.79
C THR A 243 7.46 -1.28 -2.96
N LEU A 244 6.94 -2.51 -3.06
CA LEU A 244 5.94 -2.87 -4.09
C LEU A 244 4.69 -2.00 -3.98
N PHE A 245 4.12 -1.89 -2.79
CA PHE A 245 2.88 -1.12 -2.60
C PHE A 245 3.10 0.38 -2.78
N TYR A 246 4.22 0.92 -2.33
CA TYR A 246 4.58 2.32 -2.60
C TYR A 246 4.79 2.57 -4.09
N GLY A 247 5.45 1.65 -4.78
CA GLY A 247 5.64 1.75 -6.22
C GLY A 247 4.32 1.68 -6.98
N VAL A 248 3.44 0.74 -6.67
CA VAL A 248 2.11 0.62 -7.30
C VAL A 248 1.28 1.88 -7.08
N PHE A 249 1.23 2.40 -5.85
CA PHE A 249 0.54 3.65 -5.55
C PHE A 249 1.15 4.85 -6.29
N SER A 250 2.48 4.97 -6.27
CA SER A 250 3.18 6.06 -6.97
C SER A 250 2.94 6.04 -8.47
N ALA A 251 2.99 4.86 -9.08
CA ALA A 251 2.69 4.68 -10.50
C ALA A 251 1.23 5.03 -10.83
N TRP A 252 0.29 4.65 -9.95
CA TRP A 252 -1.11 5.03 -10.10
C TRP A 252 -1.32 6.54 -10.02
N VAL A 253 -0.67 7.24 -9.08
CA VAL A 253 -0.74 8.71 -8.97
C VAL A 253 -0.21 9.36 -10.25
N LEU A 254 0.95 8.93 -10.75
CA LEU A 254 1.53 9.47 -11.98
C LEU A 254 0.63 9.21 -13.19
N TRP A 255 0.14 7.97 -13.34
CA TRP A 255 -0.79 7.61 -14.41
C TRP A 255 -2.08 8.44 -14.37
N ALA A 256 -2.68 8.60 -13.19
CA ALA A 256 -3.90 9.38 -13.03
C ALA A 256 -3.69 10.87 -13.34
N ARG A 257 -2.54 11.44 -12.95
CA ARG A 257 -2.18 12.84 -13.23
C ARG A 257 -1.78 13.11 -14.68
N GLN A 258 -1.37 12.08 -15.40
CA GLN A 258 -1.10 12.18 -16.85
C GLN A 258 -2.38 12.05 -17.70
N GLY A 259 -3.56 12.00 -17.07
CA GLY A 259 -4.84 11.83 -17.78
C GLY A 259 -5.09 10.37 -18.20
N GLY A 260 -4.56 9.42 -17.45
CA GLY A 260 -4.73 7.99 -17.70
C GLY A 260 -6.19 7.61 -17.94
N THR A 261 -6.48 6.99 -19.07
CA THR A 261 -7.80 6.51 -19.47
C THR A 261 -7.95 5.01 -19.25
N GLY A 262 -9.17 4.56 -19.02
CA GLY A 262 -9.45 3.15 -18.75
C GLY A 262 -9.09 2.72 -17.34
N ALA A 263 -8.78 1.45 -17.15
CA ALA A 263 -8.36 0.88 -15.87
C ALA A 263 -6.84 0.95 -15.72
N PHE A 264 -6.37 1.29 -14.53
CA PHE A 264 -4.98 1.19 -14.15
C PHE A 264 -4.58 -0.29 -13.99
N ASP A 265 -3.51 -0.70 -14.64
CA ASP A 265 -2.90 -2.02 -14.47
C ASP A 265 -1.56 -1.87 -13.72
N TRP A 266 -1.46 -2.49 -12.55
CA TRP A 266 -0.23 -2.47 -11.76
C TRP A 266 0.97 -3.12 -12.45
N ARG A 267 0.73 -4.01 -13.44
CA ARG A 267 1.79 -4.63 -14.25
C ARG A 267 2.52 -3.61 -15.13
N ALA A 268 1.82 -2.54 -15.49
CA ALA A 268 2.41 -1.40 -16.19
C ALA A 268 3.06 -0.38 -15.24
N ALA A 269 3.03 -0.60 -13.92
CA ALA A 269 3.55 0.33 -12.93
C ALA A 269 5.05 0.63 -13.13
N ALA A 270 5.85 -0.37 -13.52
CA ALA A 270 7.28 -0.21 -13.80
C ALA A 270 7.55 0.89 -14.81
N TRP A 271 6.76 0.94 -15.88
CA TRP A 271 6.90 1.91 -16.97
C TRP A 271 6.54 3.35 -16.57
N ASN A 272 5.74 3.52 -15.52
CA ASN A 272 5.33 4.83 -15.03
C ASN A 272 6.30 5.41 -13.99
N LEU A 273 7.20 4.62 -13.43
CA LEU A 273 8.03 5.05 -12.29
C LEU A 273 9.32 5.75 -12.68
N HIS A 274 9.68 5.88 -13.93
CA HIS A 274 10.84 6.61 -14.47
C HIS A 274 12.16 6.54 -13.65
N VAL A 275 12.29 5.54 -12.76
CA VAL A 275 13.49 5.25 -11.97
C VAL A 275 13.96 3.86 -12.36
N PRO A 276 15.03 3.72 -13.16
CA PRO A 276 15.45 2.44 -13.75
C PRO A 276 15.60 1.31 -12.72
N MET A 277 16.16 1.61 -11.55
CA MET A 277 16.33 0.62 -10.50
C MET A 277 14.99 0.15 -9.93
N ILE A 278 14.00 1.03 -9.77
CA ILE A 278 12.66 0.66 -9.29
C ILE A 278 11.91 -0.12 -10.37
N ALA A 279 12.03 0.29 -11.63
CA ALA A 279 11.49 -0.46 -12.76
C ALA A 279 12.07 -1.88 -12.80
N SER A 280 13.39 -2.03 -12.68
CA SER A 280 14.08 -3.33 -12.60
C SER A 280 13.60 -4.17 -11.40
N LEU A 281 13.43 -3.55 -10.23
CA LEU A 281 12.85 -4.18 -9.05
C LEU A 281 11.47 -4.76 -9.35
N PHE A 282 10.59 -3.96 -9.97
CA PHE A 282 9.25 -4.40 -10.38
C PHE A 282 9.31 -5.51 -11.42
N GLU A 283 10.14 -5.40 -12.44
CA GLU A 283 10.31 -6.44 -13.48
C GLU A 283 10.80 -7.77 -12.87
N GLN A 284 11.70 -7.70 -11.90
CA GLN A 284 12.21 -8.89 -11.22
C GLN A 284 11.16 -9.56 -10.32
N ILE A 285 10.26 -8.79 -9.70
CA ILE A 285 9.25 -9.29 -8.77
C ILE A 285 7.93 -9.55 -9.48
N ALA A 286 7.52 -8.66 -10.40
CA ALA A 286 6.21 -8.68 -11.03
C ALA A 286 6.07 -9.66 -12.20
N THR A 287 7.10 -10.48 -12.48
CA THR A 287 6.92 -11.53 -13.50
C THR A 287 6.02 -12.66 -12.96
N PRO A 288 4.97 -13.05 -13.69
CA PRO A 288 4.01 -14.07 -13.24
C PRO A 288 4.67 -15.34 -12.71
N LYS A 289 5.72 -15.84 -13.35
CA LYS A 289 6.46 -17.03 -12.92
C LYS A 289 7.09 -16.93 -11.53
N ARG A 290 7.41 -15.71 -11.07
CA ARG A 290 8.08 -15.47 -9.78
C ARG A 290 7.08 -15.17 -8.66
N LEU A 291 5.94 -14.58 -9.00
CA LEU A 291 4.86 -14.29 -8.05
C LEU A 291 3.96 -15.49 -7.76
N GLN A 292 3.79 -16.41 -8.72
CA GLN A 292 2.92 -17.57 -8.59
C GLN A 292 3.15 -18.43 -7.34
N PRO A 293 4.39 -18.74 -6.91
CA PRO A 293 4.58 -19.56 -5.71
C PRO A 293 4.04 -18.94 -4.42
N SER A 294 3.95 -17.60 -4.37
CA SER A 294 3.45 -16.85 -3.21
C SER A 294 2.05 -16.27 -3.42
N HIS A 295 1.47 -16.41 -4.61
CA HIS A 295 0.20 -15.78 -4.99
C HIS A 295 0.16 -14.26 -4.73
N LEU A 296 1.30 -13.57 -4.83
CA LEU A 296 1.39 -12.12 -4.68
C LEU A 296 0.69 -11.36 -5.79
N ASP A 297 0.64 -11.92 -6.98
CA ASP A 297 -0.08 -11.40 -8.15
C ASP A 297 -1.57 -11.17 -7.84
N GLU A 298 -2.21 -12.11 -7.14
CA GLU A 298 -3.60 -11.95 -6.70
C GLU A 298 -3.76 -10.73 -5.77
N VAL A 299 -2.84 -10.56 -4.81
CA VAL A 299 -2.92 -9.44 -3.84
C VAL A 299 -2.67 -8.10 -4.53
N LEU A 300 -1.75 -8.07 -5.50
CA LEU A 300 -1.52 -6.88 -6.32
C LEU A 300 -2.71 -6.58 -7.24
N ASP A 301 -3.40 -7.62 -7.74
CA ASP A 301 -4.65 -7.46 -8.48
C ASP A 301 -5.77 -6.87 -7.59
N TRP A 302 -5.85 -7.28 -6.32
CA TRP A 302 -6.78 -6.66 -5.35
C TRP A 302 -6.44 -5.19 -5.10
N ALA A 303 -5.16 -4.85 -4.91
CA ALA A 303 -4.71 -3.48 -4.76
C ALA A 303 -5.01 -2.64 -6.02
N GLY A 304 -4.76 -3.19 -7.21
CA GLY A 304 -5.09 -2.54 -8.48
C GLY A 304 -6.60 -2.27 -8.64
N ARG A 305 -7.45 -3.23 -8.26
CA ARG A 305 -8.90 -3.03 -8.22
C ARG A 305 -9.32 -1.94 -7.24
N ALA A 306 -8.71 -1.89 -6.05
CA ALA A 306 -8.97 -0.82 -5.10
C ALA A 306 -8.61 0.56 -5.67
N LEU A 307 -7.46 0.69 -6.32
CA LEU A 307 -7.03 1.93 -6.99
C LEU A 307 -7.98 2.35 -8.12
N ASN A 308 -8.53 1.38 -8.86
CA ASN A 308 -9.51 1.65 -9.91
C ASN A 308 -10.90 2.10 -9.41
N ARG A 309 -11.20 1.89 -8.11
CA ARG A 309 -12.42 2.37 -7.46
C ARG A 309 -12.31 3.80 -6.92
N VAL A 310 -11.11 4.38 -6.91
CA VAL A 310 -10.90 5.73 -6.39
C VAL A 310 -11.63 6.76 -7.25
N VAL A 311 -12.43 7.59 -6.59
CA VAL A 311 -13.09 8.75 -7.20
C VAL A 311 -12.03 9.86 -7.35
N ARG A 312 -11.34 9.87 -8.51
CA ARG A 312 -10.12 10.65 -8.73
C ARG A 312 -10.26 12.13 -8.42
N ASP A 313 -11.33 12.77 -8.92
CA ASP A 313 -11.53 14.22 -8.76
C ASP A 313 -11.67 14.61 -7.28
N GLU A 314 -12.36 13.80 -6.48
CA GLU A 314 -12.50 14.04 -5.04
C GLU A 314 -11.24 13.68 -4.26
N PHE A 315 -10.61 12.58 -4.61
CA PHE A 315 -9.37 12.14 -4.01
C PHE A 315 -8.28 13.21 -4.17
N PHE A 316 -8.06 13.70 -5.39
CA PHE A 316 -7.03 14.68 -5.68
C PHE A 316 -7.33 16.09 -5.18
N LYS A 317 -8.57 16.41 -4.81
CA LYS A 317 -8.89 17.63 -4.06
C LYS A 317 -8.36 17.58 -2.61
N ARG A 318 -8.29 16.38 -2.04
CA ARG A 318 -7.83 16.15 -0.67
C ARG A 318 -6.36 15.71 -0.61
N PHE A 319 -5.87 15.10 -1.67
CA PHE A 319 -4.49 14.69 -1.84
C PHE A 319 -3.68 15.84 -2.41
N GLU A 320 -3.20 16.71 -1.52
CA GLU A 320 -2.23 17.73 -1.89
C GLU A 320 -0.88 17.05 -2.07
N GLU A 321 -0.32 17.16 -3.27
CA GLU A 321 0.95 16.50 -3.65
C GLU A 321 2.10 16.88 -2.73
N GLU A 322 2.05 18.09 -2.19
CA GLU A 322 3.03 18.63 -1.24
C GLU A 322 3.05 17.92 0.11
N TYR A 323 1.95 17.27 0.47
CA TYR A 323 1.76 16.55 1.72
C TYR A 323 1.45 15.07 1.51
N ALA A 324 1.83 14.50 0.33
CA ALA A 324 1.59 13.11 0.00
C ALA A 324 2.11 12.13 1.07
N VAL A 325 3.23 12.48 1.70
CA VAL A 325 3.81 11.72 2.82
C VAL A 325 2.86 11.67 4.00
N GLN A 326 2.33 12.84 4.40
CA GLN A 326 1.46 12.96 5.58
C GLN A 326 0.10 12.33 5.36
N TYR A 327 -0.45 12.43 4.13
CA TYR A 327 -1.79 11.94 3.82
C TYR A 327 -1.85 10.47 3.43
N PHE A 328 -0.76 9.90 2.92
CA PHE A 328 -0.76 8.53 2.44
C PHE A 328 0.35 7.68 3.06
N TYR A 329 1.61 8.06 2.89
CA TYR A 329 2.73 7.17 3.23
C TYR A 329 2.90 6.94 4.73
N GLU A 330 2.70 7.96 5.56
CA GLU A 330 2.73 7.82 7.01
C GLU A 330 1.54 6.99 7.53
N PRO A 331 0.28 7.27 7.14
CA PRO A 331 -0.86 6.41 7.45
C PRO A 331 -0.68 4.96 6.99
N PHE A 332 -0.15 4.75 5.78
CA PHE A 332 0.15 3.42 5.28
C PHE A 332 1.15 2.69 6.18
N LEU A 333 2.30 3.29 6.47
CA LEU A 333 3.34 2.66 7.28
C LEU A 333 2.85 2.38 8.71
N LYS A 334 2.10 3.31 9.29
CA LYS A 334 1.46 3.12 10.61
C LYS A 334 0.49 1.94 10.62
N ALA A 335 -0.26 1.75 9.54
CA ALA A 335 -1.19 0.64 9.40
C ALA A 335 -0.49 -0.67 8.99
N TYR A 336 0.57 -0.61 8.18
CA TYR A 336 1.27 -1.78 7.65
C TYR A 336 2.11 -2.48 8.72
N ASP A 337 3.03 -1.78 9.36
CA ASP A 337 3.93 -2.33 10.38
C ASP A 337 4.38 -1.27 11.40
N PRO A 338 3.60 -1.09 12.49
CA PRO A 338 3.93 -0.10 13.52
C PRO A 338 5.20 -0.45 14.31
N VAL A 339 5.62 -1.72 14.34
CA VAL A 339 6.84 -2.16 15.03
C VAL A 339 8.06 -1.83 14.18
N LEU A 340 8.02 -2.15 12.91
CA LEU A 340 9.07 -1.81 11.94
C LEU A 340 9.29 -0.31 11.88
N ARG A 341 8.22 0.50 11.89
CA ARG A 341 8.30 1.96 11.95
C ARG A 341 9.16 2.45 13.11
N LYS A 342 9.00 1.87 14.29
CA LYS A 342 9.80 2.22 15.49
C LYS A 342 11.24 1.74 15.38
N GLN A 343 11.46 0.51 14.91
CA GLN A 343 12.79 -0.09 14.80
C GLN A 343 13.68 0.61 13.79
N LEU A 344 13.11 1.05 12.67
CA LEU A 344 13.82 1.74 11.61
C LEU A 344 14.03 3.23 11.87
N GLY A 345 13.41 3.78 12.92
CA GLY A 345 13.46 5.21 13.18
C GLY A 345 12.84 6.04 12.04
N VAL A 346 11.91 5.47 11.28
CA VAL A 346 11.21 6.18 10.19
C VAL A 346 10.21 7.15 10.80
N TRP A 347 10.69 8.34 11.11
CA TRP A 347 9.91 9.45 11.63
C TRP A 347 9.92 10.56 10.60
N TYR A 348 8.75 11.02 10.21
CA TYR A 348 8.65 12.17 9.34
C TYR A 348 8.87 13.45 10.15
N THR A 349 9.79 14.26 9.66
CA THR A 349 10.05 15.56 10.30
C THR A 349 8.87 16.50 10.05
N PRO A 350 8.29 17.12 11.08
CA PRO A 350 7.21 18.09 10.90
C PRO A 350 7.57 19.18 9.88
N PRO A 351 6.66 19.56 8.98
CA PRO A 351 6.92 20.54 7.93
C PRO A 351 7.42 21.90 8.48
N GLU A 352 6.99 22.28 9.67
CA GLU A 352 7.41 23.51 10.33
C GLU A 352 8.90 23.48 10.68
N ILE A 353 9.40 22.33 11.14
CA ILE A 353 10.83 22.15 11.47
C ILE A 353 11.64 22.17 10.18
N VAL A 354 11.19 21.47 9.13
CA VAL A 354 11.87 21.44 7.82
C VAL A 354 11.98 22.85 7.25
N ARG A 355 10.88 23.62 7.23
CA ARG A 355 10.87 25.02 6.76
C ARG A 355 11.80 25.91 7.57
N TYR A 356 11.76 25.77 8.89
CA TYR A 356 12.63 26.58 9.77
C TYR A 356 14.12 26.28 9.49
N GLN A 357 14.50 25.02 9.43
CA GLN A 357 15.90 24.64 9.23
C GLN A 357 16.42 25.05 7.86
N VAL A 358 15.65 24.83 6.79
CA VAL A 358 16.01 25.26 5.43
C VAL A 358 16.12 26.78 5.34
N ALA A 359 15.19 27.53 5.95
CA ALA A 359 15.25 28.99 6.00
C ALA A 359 16.50 29.48 6.77
N ARG A 360 16.88 28.79 7.87
CA ARG A 360 18.06 29.11 8.63
C ARG A 360 19.34 28.88 7.85
N VAL A 361 19.44 27.75 7.13
CA VAL A 361 20.58 27.47 6.23
C VAL A 361 20.68 28.53 5.14
N ASP A 362 19.58 28.92 4.52
CA ASP A 362 19.57 29.98 3.50
C ASP A 362 20.03 31.33 4.06
N ALA A 363 19.62 31.65 5.28
CA ALA A 363 20.08 32.88 5.97
C ALA A 363 21.58 32.85 6.24
N VAL A 364 22.14 31.74 6.75
CA VAL A 364 23.58 31.59 6.99
C VAL A 364 24.38 31.74 5.68
N LEU A 365 23.94 31.15 4.60
CA LEU A 365 24.58 31.31 3.30
C LEU A 365 24.64 32.77 2.87
N ARG A 366 23.58 33.55 3.10
CA ARG A 366 23.49 34.97 2.73
C ARG A 366 24.28 35.87 3.65
N GLU A 367 24.08 35.74 4.97
CA GLU A 367 24.52 36.69 5.98
C GLU A 367 25.97 36.42 6.43
N GLU A 368 26.34 35.15 6.56
CA GLU A 368 27.64 34.74 7.09
C GLU A 368 28.64 34.36 5.98
N LEU A 369 28.19 33.76 4.89
CA LEU A 369 29.03 33.32 3.78
C LEU A 369 29.01 34.28 2.57
N GLY A 370 28.19 35.33 2.61
CA GLY A 370 28.16 36.39 1.60
C GLY A 370 27.53 35.94 0.25
N LEU A 371 26.87 34.79 0.21
CA LEU A 371 26.19 34.29 -0.98
C LEU A 371 24.80 34.92 -1.07
N THR A 372 24.68 36.04 -1.78
CA THR A 372 23.44 36.85 -1.84
C THR A 372 22.22 36.06 -2.28
N ASP A 373 22.40 35.00 -3.04
CA ASP A 373 21.33 34.13 -3.56
C ASP A 373 21.00 32.97 -2.62
N GLY A 374 21.77 32.80 -1.54
CA GLY A 374 21.58 31.71 -0.59
C GLY A 374 21.61 30.35 -1.28
N LEU A 375 20.62 29.50 -1.03
CA LEU A 375 20.48 28.18 -1.66
C LEU A 375 20.31 28.22 -3.18
N ALA A 376 19.90 29.36 -3.75
CA ALA A 376 19.77 29.51 -5.20
C ALA A 376 21.12 29.80 -5.89
N ASP A 377 22.17 30.15 -5.16
CA ASP A 377 23.49 30.41 -5.73
C ASP A 377 24.02 29.17 -6.48
N PRO A 378 24.50 29.32 -7.73
CA PRO A 378 24.98 28.20 -8.53
C PRO A 378 26.16 27.42 -7.93
N SER A 379 26.94 28.02 -7.04
CA SER A 379 28.08 27.39 -6.37
C SER A 379 27.67 26.49 -5.19
N VAL A 380 26.43 26.62 -4.69
CA VAL A 380 25.94 25.87 -3.54
C VAL A 380 25.50 24.46 -3.98
N LEU A 381 26.12 23.46 -3.39
CA LEU A 381 25.70 22.07 -3.46
C LEU A 381 24.96 21.70 -2.16
N VAL A 382 23.86 21.04 -2.28
CA VAL A 382 23.04 20.56 -1.15
C VAL A 382 23.06 19.04 -1.14
N LEU A 383 23.39 18.44 0.00
CA LEU A 383 23.28 17.01 0.24
C LEU A 383 22.48 16.75 1.50
N ASP A 384 21.41 15.98 1.39
CA ASP A 384 20.73 15.35 2.50
C ASP A 384 21.17 13.87 2.56
N PRO A 385 22.04 13.49 3.51
CA PRO A 385 22.62 12.15 3.55
C PRO A 385 21.66 11.06 4.06
N CYS A 386 20.46 11.43 4.52
CA CYS A 386 19.42 10.54 5.03
C CYS A 386 18.05 11.08 4.64
N CYS A 387 17.83 11.31 3.35
CA CYS A 387 16.72 12.14 2.86
C CYS A 387 15.33 11.56 3.13
N GLY A 388 15.22 10.30 3.51
CA GLY A 388 13.92 9.67 3.75
C GLY A 388 13.02 9.80 2.54
N THR A 389 11.86 10.39 2.73
CA THR A 389 10.90 10.67 1.67
C THR A 389 11.18 11.99 0.92
N GLY A 390 12.27 12.68 1.20
CA GLY A 390 12.71 13.87 0.48
C GLY A 390 12.15 15.21 0.99
N ALA A 391 11.63 15.26 2.22
CA ALA A 391 11.00 16.47 2.77
C ALA A 391 11.91 17.71 2.73
N TYR A 392 13.17 17.57 3.12
CA TYR A 392 14.15 18.66 3.04
C TYR A 392 14.48 19.05 1.62
N LEU A 393 14.64 18.09 0.71
CA LEU A 393 14.92 18.36 -0.69
C LEU A 393 13.79 19.14 -1.38
N VAL A 394 12.54 18.79 -1.05
CA VAL A 394 11.34 19.49 -1.50
C VAL A 394 11.38 20.96 -1.03
N GLU A 395 11.65 21.19 0.24
CA GLU A 395 11.68 22.56 0.78
C GLU A 395 12.86 23.39 0.25
N VAL A 396 14.02 22.76 0.05
CA VAL A 396 15.19 23.40 -0.61
C VAL A 396 14.82 23.87 -2.02
N LEU A 397 14.16 23.02 -2.82
CA LEU A 397 13.73 23.40 -4.17
C LEU A 397 12.66 24.51 -4.16
N ARG A 398 11.77 24.54 -3.18
CA ARG A 398 10.82 25.63 -2.97
C ARG A 398 11.56 26.95 -2.67
N ARG A 399 12.54 26.90 -1.78
CA ARG A 399 13.33 28.07 -1.42
C ARG A 399 14.15 28.60 -2.60
N ILE A 400 14.77 27.71 -3.38
CA ILE A 400 15.48 28.07 -4.60
C ILE A 400 14.51 28.74 -5.59
N ARG A 401 13.34 28.14 -5.84
CA ARG A 401 12.33 28.71 -6.72
C ARG A 401 11.89 30.12 -6.27
N GLN A 402 11.63 30.30 -4.96
CA GLN A 402 11.23 31.60 -4.42
C GLN A 402 12.29 32.67 -4.71
N THR A 403 13.55 32.40 -4.39
CA THR A 403 14.66 33.32 -4.65
C THR A 403 14.81 33.66 -6.15
N LEU A 404 14.71 32.66 -7.03
CA LEU A 404 14.78 32.86 -8.46
C LEU A 404 13.59 33.66 -9.02
N HIS A 405 12.39 33.43 -8.49
CA HIS A 405 11.18 34.15 -8.86
C HIS A 405 11.28 35.63 -8.46
N ASP A 406 11.78 35.92 -7.26
CA ASP A 406 11.92 37.30 -6.75
C ASP A 406 12.96 38.13 -7.54
N LYS A 407 13.89 37.46 -8.23
CA LYS A 407 14.86 38.10 -9.14
C LYS A 407 14.33 38.41 -10.53
N GLY A 408 13.20 37.82 -10.92
CA GLY A 408 12.50 38.12 -12.18
C GLY A 408 12.82 37.17 -13.34
N GLY A 409 11.78 36.87 -14.14
CA GLY A 409 11.87 36.06 -15.36
C GLY A 409 11.44 34.61 -15.21
N ALA A 410 10.15 34.31 -15.43
CA ALA A 410 9.58 32.97 -15.25
C ALA A 410 10.30 31.85 -16.02
N ALA A 411 10.72 32.09 -17.25
CA ALA A 411 11.42 31.12 -18.09
C ALA A 411 12.84 30.81 -17.56
N LEU A 412 13.57 31.83 -17.08
CA LEU A 412 14.89 31.64 -16.49
C LEU A 412 14.79 30.90 -15.15
N THR A 413 13.82 31.24 -14.33
CA THR A 413 13.51 30.57 -13.06
C THR A 413 13.28 29.08 -13.29
N SER A 414 12.47 28.71 -14.30
CA SER A 414 12.16 27.33 -14.63
C SER A 414 13.41 26.53 -15.03
N ALA A 415 14.26 27.09 -15.91
CA ALA A 415 15.47 26.42 -16.35
C ALA A 415 16.49 26.25 -15.21
N GLN A 416 16.68 27.28 -14.39
CA GLN A 416 17.62 27.24 -13.26
C GLN A 416 17.15 26.30 -12.14
N LEU A 417 15.84 26.30 -11.83
CA LEU A 417 15.26 25.37 -10.86
C LEU A 417 15.44 23.91 -11.30
N LYS A 418 15.13 23.61 -12.57
CA LYS A 418 15.33 22.27 -13.12
C LYS A 418 16.79 21.84 -13.04
N ARG A 419 17.72 22.74 -13.46
CA ARG A 419 19.14 22.48 -13.35
C ARG A 419 19.56 22.21 -11.89
N ALA A 420 19.07 22.99 -10.92
CA ALA A 420 19.35 22.77 -9.51
C ALA A 420 18.91 21.37 -9.06
N ALA A 421 17.69 20.96 -9.39
CA ALA A 421 17.14 19.64 -9.03
C ALA A 421 17.93 18.48 -9.63
N LEU A 422 18.52 18.67 -10.82
CA LEU A 422 19.28 17.63 -11.51
C LEU A 422 20.77 17.57 -11.11
N THR A 423 21.37 18.69 -10.68
CA THR A 423 22.86 18.79 -10.60
C THR A 423 23.41 19.33 -9.29
N ARG A 424 22.56 19.84 -8.39
CA ARG A 424 23.03 20.52 -7.16
C ARG A 424 22.29 20.13 -5.87
N VAL A 425 21.11 19.54 -5.99
CA VAL A 425 20.32 19.10 -4.85
C VAL A 425 20.31 17.59 -4.84
N PHE A 426 20.97 17.00 -3.83
CA PHE A 426 21.21 15.58 -3.74
C PHE A 426 20.62 15.00 -2.46
N GLY A 427 20.14 13.74 -2.54
CA GLY A 427 19.68 12.97 -1.41
C GLY A 427 20.21 11.55 -1.44
N PHE A 428 20.62 11.02 -0.29
CA PHE A 428 20.93 9.62 -0.09
C PHE A 428 19.86 8.98 0.77
N GLU A 429 19.45 7.77 0.40
CA GLU A 429 18.50 6.96 1.17
C GLU A 429 18.94 5.49 1.11
N ILE A 430 18.85 4.82 2.25
CA ILE A 430 19.23 3.42 2.36
C ILE A 430 18.04 2.47 2.15
N LEU A 431 16.82 2.95 2.36
CA LEU A 431 15.60 2.14 2.27
C LEU A 431 14.94 2.35 0.90
N PRO A 432 14.67 1.27 0.13
CA PRO A 432 14.02 1.37 -1.18
C PRO A 432 12.65 2.07 -1.14
N ALA A 433 11.86 1.82 -0.11
CA ALA A 433 10.50 2.38 -0.04
C ALA A 433 10.48 3.92 0.13
N PRO A 434 11.16 4.55 1.10
CA PRO A 434 11.29 6.00 1.16
C PRO A 434 11.94 6.61 -0.08
N PHE A 435 12.93 5.94 -0.68
CA PHE A 435 13.57 6.35 -1.91
C PHE A 435 12.57 6.51 -3.07
N VAL A 436 11.64 5.54 -3.26
CA VAL A 436 10.54 5.66 -4.25
C VAL A 436 9.69 6.89 -3.99
N VAL A 437 9.35 7.11 -2.73
CA VAL A 437 8.52 8.24 -2.31
C VAL A 437 9.22 9.58 -2.57
N ALA A 438 10.51 9.67 -2.28
CA ALA A 438 11.30 10.88 -2.51
C ALA A 438 11.33 11.25 -4.00
N HIS A 439 11.53 10.26 -4.88
CA HIS A 439 11.46 10.47 -6.33
C HIS A 439 10.08 10.96 -6.79
N LEU A 440 9.00 10.34 -6.28
CA LEU A 440 7.64 10.79 -6.58
C LEU A 440 7.42 12.23 -6.14
N GLN A 441 7.78 12.58 -4.91
CA GLN A 441 7.57 13.94 -4.38
C GLN A 441 8.30 15.00 -5.18
N LEU A 442 9.59 14.77 -5.50
CA LEU A 442 10.34 15.72 -6.30
C LEU A 442 9.79 15.81 -7.73
N GLY A 443 9.40 14.68 -8.32
CA GLY A 443 8.77 14.66 -9.65
C GLY A 443 7.46 15.45 -9.69
N LEU A 444 6.59 15.27 -8.69
CA LEU A 444 5.32 16.01 -8.57
C LEU A 444 5.56 17.51 -8.32
N LEU A 445 6.52 17.86 -7.43
CA LEU A 445 6.89 19.25 -7.17
C LEU A 445 7.38 19.96 -8.44
N LEU A 446 8.29 19.34 -9.18
CA LEU A 446 8.81 19.91 -10.42
C LEU A 446 7.71 20.05 -11.49
N ARG A 447 6.80 19.10 -11.58
CA ARG A 447 5.61 19.20 -12.43
C ARG A 447 4.70 20.35 -12.01
N HIS A 448 4.41 20.50 -10.72
CA HIS A 448 3.63 21.60 -10.17
C HIS A 448 4.26 22.97 -10.49
N PHE A 449 5.58 23.04 -10.51
CA PHE A 449 6.31 24.26 -10.90
C PHE A 449 6.42 24.47 -12.41
N GLY A 450 5.78 23.62 -13.22
CA GLY A 450 5.82 23.71 -14.68
C GLY A 450 7.13 23.27 -15.32
N VAL A 451 7.97 22.52 -14.58
CA VAL A 451 9.28 22.03 -15.03
C VAL A 451 9.42 20.51 -14.90
N PRO A 452 8.49 19.71 -15.45
CA PRO A 452 8.52 18.27 -15.29
C PRO A 452 9.83 17.67 -15.78
N LEU A 453 10.25 16.57 -15.15
CA LEU A 453 11.36 15.74 -15.64
C LEU A 453 10.97 15.07 -16.96
N ARG A 454 11.90 14.94 -17.89
CA ARG A 454 11.72 14.18 -19.14
C ARG A 454 11.91 12.71 -18.84
N GLU A 455 10.93 11.93 -19.26
CA GLU A 455 10.74 10.53 -18.87
C GLU A 455 11.91 9.60 -19.17
N ASP A 456 12.67 9.89 -20.20
CA ASP A 456 13.74 9.01 -20.71
C ASP A 456 15.18 9.46 -20.39
N ARG A 457 15.37 10.67 -19.85
CA ARG A 457 16.71 11.28 -19.75
C ARG A 457 17.01 12.05 -18.47
N GLU A 458 16.01 12.39 -17.67
CA GLU A 458 16.19 13.28 -16.53
C GLU A 458 15.74 12.59 -15.25
N ARG A 459 16.59 12.63 -14.25
CA ARG A 459 16.36 12.06 -12.94
C ARG A 459 16.71 13.06 -11.85
N ALA A 460 15.89 13.18 -10.82
CA ALA A 460 16.24 13.92 -9.62
C ALA A 460 17.47 13.33 -8.94
N GLY A 461 18.27 14.15 -8.27
CA GLY A 461 19.53 13.78 -7.64
C GLY A 461 19.38 12.94 -6.36
N ILE A 462 18.51 11.94 -6.37
CA ILE A 462 18.29 11.04 -5.22
C ILE A 462 18.90 9.68 -5.55
N TYR A 463 19.65 9.10 -4.60
CA TYR A 463 20.38 7.86 -4.80
C TYR A 463 20.10 6.87 -3.67
N LEU A 464 19.87 5.60 -4.04
CA LEU A 464 19.77 4.51 -3.08
C LEU A 464 21.18 4.06 -2.69
N THR A 465 21.64 4.49 -1.50
CA THR A 465 22.99 4.21 -1.04
C THR A 465 23.10 4.32 0.48
N ASN A 466 24.13 3.69 1.03
CA ASN A 466 24.51 3.89 2.42
C ASN A 466 25.46 5.11 2.54
N ALA A 467 25.02 6.16 3.20
CA ALA A 467 25.81 7.37 3.41
C ALA A 467 27.06 7.15 4.29
N LEU A 468 27.09 6.07 5.08
CA LEU A 468 28.19 5.74 5.98
C LEU A 468 29.27 4.86 5.34
N THR A 469 29.02 4.28 4.17
CA THR A 469 30.05 3.52 3.45
C THR A 469 31.03 4.47 2.79
N ASN A 470 32.33 4.20 2.99
CA ASN A 470 33.39 4.96 2.34
C ASN A 470 33.32 4.81 0.81
N TRP A 471 33.65 5.88 0.13
CA TRP A 471 33.91 5.85 -1.29
C TRP A 471 35.29 5.18 -1.52
N GLU A 472 35.32 4.18 -2.39
CA GLU A 472 36.56 3.57 -2.88
C GLU A 472 36.83 4.03 -4.31
N PRO A 473 38.05 4.55 -4.62
CA PRO A 473 38.41 4.88 -6.00
C PRO A 473 38.26 3.66 -6.91
N LEU A 474 37.66 3.84 -8.09
CA LEU A 474 37.49 2.77 -9.11
C LEU A 474 38.78 2.02 -9.44
N ALA A 475 39.94 2.68 -9.30
CA ALA A 475 41.27 2.08 -9.51
C ALA A 475 41.69 1.06 -8.45
N GLN A 476 41.08 1.07 -7.24
CA GLN A 476 41.34 0.15 -6.13
C GLN A 476 40.28 -0.93 -5.95
N ALA A 477 39.17 -0.82 -6.68
CA ALA A 477 38.10 -1.82 -6.69
C ALA A 477 38.54 -3.10 -7.44
N GLY A 478 39.70 -3.65 -7.01
CA GLY A 478 40.19 -4.93 -7.49
C GLY A 478 39.18 -6.03 -7.20
N ARG A 479 38.52 -6.53 -8.26
CA ARG A 479 37.63 -7.69 -8.25
C ARG A 479 36.41 -7.60 -7.33
N GLN A 480 35.71 -6.47 -7.29
CA GLN A 480 34.36 -6.50 -6.80
C GLN A 480 33.51 -7.37 -7.73
N MET A 481 32.88 -8.42 -7.18
CA MET A 481 31.94 -9.22 -7.96
C MET A 481 30.86 -8.28 -8.49
N ALA A 482 30.58 -8.33 -9.79
CA ALA A 482 29.59 -7.49 -10.43
C ALA A 482 28.24 -7.60 -9.72
N ILE A 483 27.57 -6.46 -9.53
CA ILE A 483 26.20 -6.44 -9.02
C ILE A 483 25.33 -7.16 -10.07
N PRO A 484 24.44 -8.08 -9.68
CA PRO A 484 23.66 -8.89 -10.61
C PRO A 484 22.78 -8.09 -11.59
N PHE A 485 22.46 -6.85 -11.21
CA PHE A 485 21.60 -5.97 -11.98
C PHE A 485 22.37 -4.71 -12.40
N PRO A 486 22.51 -4.42 -13.72
CA PRO A 486 23.20 -3.24 -14.22
C PRO A 486 22.68 -1.93 -13.63
N GLU A 487 21.38 -1.83 -13.41
CA GLU A 487 20.72 -0.63 -12.86
C GLU A 487 21.13 -0.35 -11.42
N PHE A 488 21.39 -1.37 -10.61
CA PHE A 488 21.91 -1.22 -9.26
C PHE A 488 23.38 -0.81 -9.25
N GLN A 489 24.14 -1.29 -10.22
CA GLN A 489 25.52 -0.85 -10.42
C GLN A 489 25.58 0.62 -10.82
N GLU A 490 24.75 1.04 -11.80
CA GLU A 490 24.64 2.44 -12.22
C GLU A 490 24.23 3.36 -11.06
N GLU A 491 23.29 2.91 -10.21
CA GLU A 491 22.86 3.63 -9.02
C GLU A 491 24.00 3.89 -8.05
N ARG A 492 24.79 2.85 -7.78
CA ARG A 492 25.97 2.92 -6.92
C ARG A 492 27.03 3.84 -7.50
N ASP A 493 27.36 3.69 -8.79
CA ASP A 493 28.39 4.48 -9.44
C ASP A 493 28.05 5.98 -9.40
N ARG A 494 26.79 6.33 -9.64
CA ARG A 494 26.29 7.72 -9.54
C ARG A 494 26.35 8.26 -8.10
N ALA A 495 25.97 7.45 -7.10
CA ALA A 495 26.08 7.84 -5.71
C ALA A 495 27.54 8.07 -5.30
N ASP A 496 28.46 7.23 -5.76
CA ASP A 496 29.89 7.36 -5.49
C ASP A 496 30.51 8.59 -6.15
N GLU A 497 30.07 8.99 -7.36
CA GLU A 497 30.44 10.27 -7.95
C GLU A 497 30.06 11.47 -7.09
N ILE A 498 28.89 11.43 -6.44
CA ILE A 498 28.46 12.52 -5.52
C ILE A 498 29.26 12.51 -4.24
N LYS A 499 29.59 11.31 -3.69
CA LYS A 499 30.45 11.19 -2.50
C LYS A 499 31.87 11.71 -2.72
N GLN A 500 32.35 11.72 -3.97
CA GLN A 500 33.65 12.28 -4.37
C GLN A 500 33.68 13.80 -4.43
N ARG A 501 32.56 14.44 -4.68
CA ARG A 501 32.44 15.92 -4.77
C ARG A 501 32.44 16.57 -3.39
#